data_0b8feb8711b6337b4837fa55ef5a3124
#
_entry.id   0b8feb8711b6337b4837fa55ef5a3124
#
_cell.length_a   1.000
_cell.length_b   1.000
_cell.length_c   1.000
_cell.angle_alpha   90.00
_cell.angle_beta   90.00
_cell.angle_gamma   90.00
#
_symmetry.space_group_name_H-M   'P 1'
#
loop_
_entity.id
_entity.type
_entity.pdbx_description
1 polymer ?
#
loop_
_entity_poly.entity_id
_entity_poly.type
_entity_poly.pdbx_seq_one_letter_code
_entity_poly.pdbx_strand_id
1 'polypeptide(L)'
;MKQYDIGIDLGTTSIIIATEEQGVVFRQPTIGAVDTRSNTIIAVGDDALQMVGRAPAYIDLVRPLRDGVIQDHRMTNELIVRFVNEVCRSRIFKPRIAVCVPAQITGVEADAVVESVMGAGAKQVFLVDEPVAAALGAGLQIREPHGCMVVDIGGGSTDIAVISMGGRVKAASVPVAGNAFDRCIAQYVQEKFQIAIGPLTAEALKKQVACCTKSEFEGVMEVRGHSWETNLPARHVIYTRDLYEPVQELASRIAASARAVLESTPPELAADVSSSGVLLTGGGSLLRGLASYLAGELHVDVAIAPDPLNCVARGTAISLSEGRYLTAGFRDATPKAWHKCLQNNHDPFAGE
;
A
#
# COMPACT_ATOMS: atom_id res chain seq x y z
N MET A 1 15.47 29.40 1.90
CA MET A 1 15.77 28.10 1.24
C MET A 1 14.64 27.18 1.62
N LYS A 2 13.91 26.62 0.64
CA LYS A 2 12.77 25.74 0.93
C LYS A 2 13.29 24.44 1.58
N GLN A 3 12.68 24.06 2.69
CA GLN A 3 12.93 22.80 3.36
C GLN A 3 12.38 21.69 2.46
N TYR A 4 13.17 20.66 2.21
CA TYR A 4 12.74 19.54 1.37
C TYR A 4 11.90 18.59 2.26
N ASP A 5 10.61 18.57 2.05
CA ASP A 5 9.68 17.70 2.78
C ASP A 5 9.23 16.59 1.85
N ILE A 6 9.37 15.34 2.29
CA ILE A 6 8.96 14.17 1.51
C ILE A 6 8.02 13.27 2.30
N GLY A 7 7.04 12.72 1.61
CA GLY A 7 6.17 11.66 2.09
C GLY A 7 6.57 10.32 1.49
N ILE A 8 6.65 9.29 2.29
CA ILE A 8 6.96 7.91 1.87
C ILE A 8 5.73 7.05 2.14
N ASP A 9 5.19 6.47 1.09
CA ASP A 9 4.26 5.35 1.17
C ASP A 9 5.09 4.06 1.15
N LEU A 10 5.16 3.39 2.30
CA LEU A 10 5.89 2.14 2.49
C LEU A 10 4.97 0.95 2.23
N GLY A 11 4.52 0.80 0.98
CA GLY A 11 3.55 -0.22 0.60
C GLY A 11 4.15 -1.62 0.42
N THR A 12 3.31 -2.64 0.63
CA THR A 12 3.67 -4.06 0.43
C THR A 12 4.14 -4.36 -1.00
N THR A 13 3.61 -3.66 -2.00
CA THR A 13 3.91 -3.90 -3.42
C THR A 13 4.92 -2.91 -3.98
N SER A 14 4.84 -1.65 -3.58
CA SER A 14 5.74 -0.58 -4.05
C SER A 14 5.98 0.44 -2.95
N ILE A 15 7.20 0.99 -2.93
CA ILE A 15 7.56 2.17 -2.17
C ILE A 15 7.39 3.36 -3.10
N ILE A 16 6.63 4.37 -2.65
CA ILE A 16 6.35 5.58 -3.42
C ILE A 16 6.79 6.77 -2.59
N ILE A 17 7.56 7.67 -3.19
CA ILE A 17 7.97 8.92 -2.55
C ILE A 17 7.32 10.08 -3.29
N ALA A 18 6.71 10.97 -2.51
CA ALA A 18 6.05 12.17 -3.03
C ALA A 18 6.52 13.42 -2.30
N THR A 19 6.37 14.55 -2.96
CA THR A 19 6.47 15.89 -2.37
C THR A 19 5.13 16.61 -2.54
N GLU A 20 4.83 17.57 -1.66
CA GLU A 20 3.59 18.33 -1.78
C GLU A 20 3.54 19.15 -3.08
N GLU A 21 4.68 19.67 -3.55
CA GLU A 21 4.75 20.53 -4.73
C GLU A 21 4.71 19.76 -6.06
N GLN A 22 5.38 18.59 -6.15
CA GLN A 22 5.56 17.85 -7.40
C GLN A 22 4.69 16.58 -7.47
N GLY A 23 4.00 16.22 -6.38
CA GLY A 23 3.33 14.94 -6.28
C GLY A 23 4.34 13.78 -6.20
N VAL A 24 4.05 12.67 -6.85
CA VAL A 24 4.93 11.49 -6.86
C VAL A 24 6.21 11.79 -7.66
N VAL A 25 7.36 11.67 -6.99
CA VAL A 25 8.70 11.89 -7.58
C VAL A 25 9.49 10.59 -7.75
N PHE A 26 9.07 9.50 -7.09
CA PHE A 26 9.77 8.21 -7.14
C PHE A 26 8.81 7.06 -6.86
N ARG A 27 9.00 5.95 -7.57
CA ARG A 27 8.26 4.70 -7.36
C ARG A 27 9.15 3.52 -7.71
N GLN A 28 9.23 2.55 -6.81
CA GLN A 28 9.93 1.29 -7.03
C GLN A 28 9.19 0.12 -6.37
N PRO A 29 9.23 -1.09 -6.94
CA PRO A 29 8.72 -2.29 -6.30
C PRO A 29 9.38 -2.58 -4.94
N THR A 30 8.59 -3.05 -3.98
CA THR A 30 9.07 -3.44 -2.65
C THR A 30 9.62 -4.88 -2.69
N ILE A 31 10.76 -5.05 -3.32
CA ILE A 31 11.42 -6.35 -3.52
C ILE A 31 12.94 -6.17 -3.60
N GLY A 32 13.67 -7.14 -3.07
CA GLY A 32 15.12 -7.24 -3.21
C GLY A 32 15.55 -8.63 -3.63
N ALA A 33 16.74 -8.74 -4.19
CA ALA A 33 17.39 -10.00 -4.54
C ALA A 33 18.66 -10.19 -3.70
N VAL A 34 18.79 -11.35 -3.09
CA VAL A 34 19.91 -11.73 -2.21
C VAL A 34 20.66 -12.90 -2.82
N ASP A 35 21.97 -12.78 -2.99
CA ASP A 35 22.82 -13.95 -3.28
C ASP A 35 23.01 -14.73 -1.97
N THR A 36 22.44 -15.94 -1.90
CA THR A 36 22.44 -16.78 -0.69
C THR A 36 23.83 -17.30 -0.32
N ARG A 37 24.78 -17.31 -1.26
CA ARG A 37 26.17 -17.78 -1.03
C ARG A 37 27.01 -16.74 -0.29
N SER A 38 26.81 -15.46 -0.62
CA SER A 38 27.53 -14.34 0.00
C SER A 38 26.68 -13.59 1.04
N ASN A 39 25.39 -13.87 1.11
CA ASN A 39 24.39 -13.16 1.90
C ASN A 39 24.38 -11.64 1.60
N THR A 40 24.61 -11.27 0.34
CA THR A 40 24.64 -9.87 -0.11
C THR A 40 23.40 -9.53 -0.93
N ILE A 41 22.88 -8.30 -0.73
CA ILE A 41 21.80 -7.76 -1.56
C ILE A 41 22.40 -7.33 -2.89
N ILE A 42 21.99 -7.96 -3.99
CA ILE A 42 22.54 -7.75 -5.34
C ILE A 42 21.67 -6.85 -6.21
N ALA A 43 20.37 -6.79 -5.95
CA ALA A 43 19.43 -5.92 -6.68
C ALA A 43 18.26 -5.53 -5.79
N VAL A 44 17.62 -4.40 -6.09
CA VAL A 44 16.37 -3.92 -5.43
C VAL A 44 15.44 -3.30 -6.47
N GLY A 45 14.16 -3.17 -6.11
CA GLY A 45 13.18 -2.51 -6.96
C GLY A 45 12.96 -3.20 -8.30
N ASP A 46 12.93 -2.44 -9.38
CA ASP A 46 12.68 -2.96 -10.74
C ASP A 46 13.71 -4.00 -11.18
N ASP A 47 14.99 -3.84 -10.81
CA ASP A 47 16.02 -4.80 -11.15
C ASP A 47 15.79 -6.16 -10.49
N ALA A 48 15.33 -6.18 -9.23
CA ALA A 48 14.96 -7.42 -8.55
C ALA A 48 13.64 -8.00 -9.10
N LEU A 49 12.67 -7.14 -9.47
CA LEU A 49 11.40 -7.59 -10.03
C LEU A 49 11.58 -8.35 -11.34
N GLN A 50 12.52 -7.95 -12.20
CA GLN A 50 12.84 -8.65 -13.46
C GLN A 50 13.34 -10.07 -13.24
N MET A 51 13.85 -10.39 -12.04
CA MET A 51 14.35 -11.73 -11.69
C MET A 51 13.23 -12.69 -11.25
N VAL A 52 12.01 -12.19 -11.00
CA VAL A 52 10.88 -13.02 -10.53
C VAL A 52 10.55 -14.12 -11.54
N GLY A 53 10.60 -15.38 -11.08
CA GLY A 53 10.37 -16.57 -11.89
C GLY A 53 11.51 -16.94 -12.86
N ARG A 54 12.67 -16.23 -12.77
CA ARG A 54 13.84 -16.44 -13.66
C ARG A 54 15.15 -16.55 -12.90
N ALA A 55 15.14 -16.22 -11.62
CA ALA A 55 16.33 -16.25 -10.78
C ALA A 55 16.87 -17.71 -10.64
N PRO A 56 18.20 -17.91 -10.69
CA PRO A 56 18.79 -19.21 -10.37
C PRO A 56 18.63 -19.50 -8.86
N ALA A 57 18.77 -20.79 -8.48
CA ALA A 57 18.49 -21.28 -7.14
C ALA A 57 19.31 -20.62 -6.00
N TYR A 58 20.43 -19.98 -6.32
CA TYR A 58 21.26 -19.27 -5.35
C TYR A 58 20.89 -17.79 -5.18
N ILE A 59 19.87 -17.30 -5.88
CA ILE A 59 19.31 -15.95 -5.69
C ILE A 59 17.93 -16.08 -5.06
N ASP A 60 17.79 -15.54 -3.88
CA ASP A 60 16.52 -15.46 -3.17
C ASP A 60 15.88 -14.08 -3.40
N LEU A 61 14.57 -14.09 -3.72
CA LEU A 61 13.79 -12.88 -3.94
C LEU A 61 12.96 -12.58 -2.70
N VAL A 62 13.32 -11.53 -1.99
CA VAL A 62 12.75 -11.13 -0.72
C VAL A 62 11.76 -9.99 -0.91
N ARG A 63 10.51 -10.21 -0.50
CA ARG A 63 9.51 -9.14 -0.30
C ARG A 63 9.45 -8.82 1.18
N PRO A 64 10.05 -7.70 1.61
CA PRO A 64 10.24 -7.43 3.04
C PRO A 64 8.98 -7.03 3.78
N LEU A 65 7.91 -6.64 3.06
CA LEU A 65 6.61 -6.36 3.64
C LEU A 65 5.58 -7.38 3.14
N ARG A 66 4.77 -7.86 4.07
CA ARG A 66 3.67 -8.78 3.77
C ARG A 66 2.44 -8.37 4.57
N ASP A 67 1.32 -8.20 3.86
CA ASP A 67 0.02 -7.87 4.45
C ASP A 67 0.08 -6.64 5.40
N GLY A 68 0.88 -5.61 5.00
CA GLY A 68 1.10 -4.38 5.77
C GLY A 68 2.17 -4.49 6.88
N VAL A 69 2.76 -5.67 7.12
CA VAL A 69 3.71 -5.94 8.21
C VAL A 69 5.12 -6.14 7.68
N ILE A 70 6.12 -5.59 8.39
CA ILE A 70 7.53 -5.79 8.08
C ILE A 70 7.93 -7.22 8.48
N GLN A 71 8.37 -8.03 7.51
CA GLN A 71 8.87 -9.39 7.73
C GLN A 71 10.41 -9.45 7.70
N ASP A 72 11.04 -8.56 6.94
CA ASP A 72 12.50 -8.46 6.84
C ASP A 72 12.96 -7.03 7.06
N HIS A 73 13.41 -6.73 8.29
CA HIS A 73 13.90 -5.42 8.68
C HIS A 73 15.16 -4.98 7.91
N ARG A 74 16.07 -5.93 7.63
CA ARG A 74 17.31 -5.65 6.90
C ARG A 74 17.02 -5.18 5.48
N MET A 75 16.17 -5.91 4.78
CA MET A 75 15.78 -5.55 3.41
C MET A 75 14.95 -4.27 3.40
N THR A 76 14.03 -4.08 4.34
CA THR A 76 13.25 -2.83 4.46
C THR A 76 14.16 -1.62 4.66
N ASN A 77 15.12 -1.70 5.59
CA ASN A 77 16.09 -0.64 5.82
C ASN A 77 16.90 -0.32 4.56
N GLU A 78 17.41 -1.35 3.87
CA GLU A 78 18.18 -1.17 2.64
C GLU A 78 17.36 -0.47 1.54
N LEU A 79 16.09 -0.85 1.36
CA LEU A 79 15.21 -0.20 0.40
C LEU A 79 14.96 1.27 0.76
N ILE A 80 14.62 1.57 2.02
CA ILE A 80 14.38 2.93 2.49
C ILE A 80 15.63 3.79 2.28
N VAL A 81 16.79 3.31 2.75
CA VAL A 81 18.04 4.07 2.65
C VAL A 81 18.41 4.35 1.20
N ARG A 82 18.35 3.34 0.32
CA ARG A 82 18.67 3.52 -1.10
C ARG A 82 17.72 4.50 -1.78
N PHE A 83 16.41 4.33 -1.57
CA PHE A 83 15.41 5.11 -2.29
C PHE A 83 15.33 6.56 -1.77
N VAL A 84 15.48 6.78 -0.47
CA VAL A 84 15.58 8.14 0.09
C VAL A 84 16.85 8.83 -0.41
N ASN A 85 17.99 8.14 -0.45
CA ASN A 85 19.24 8.71 -0.96
C ASN A 85 19.17 9.04 -2.47
N GLU A 86 18.40 8.26 -3.25
CA GLU A 86 18.21 8.52 -4.68
C GLU A 86 17.39 9.81 -4.91
N VAL A 87 16.37 10.04 -4.10
CA VAL A 87 15.53 11.24 -4.16
C VAL A 87 16.27 12.44 -3.53
N CYS A 88 16.90 12.25 -2.38
CA CYS A 88 17.58 13.29 -1.61
C CYS A 88 19.08 13.39 -1.98
N ARG A 89 19.39 13.76 -3.22
CA ARG A 89 20.78 13.86 -3.73
C ARG A 89 21.67 14.86 -2.98
N SER A 90 21.11 15.77 -2.20
CA SER A 90 21.86 16.79 -1.47
C SER A 90 22.05 16.38 0.00
N ARG A 91 23.31 16.17 0.41
CA ARG A 91 23.67 15.90 1.82
C ARG A 91 23.64 17.15 2.72
N ILE A 92 23.46 18.35 2.14
CA ILE A 92 23.54 19.62 2.88
C ILE A 92 22.23 19.93 3.63
N PHE A 93 21.09 19.53 3.06
CA PHE A 93 19.77 19.77 3.65
C PHE A 93 19.09 18.45 3.97
N LYS A 94 19.02 18.14 5.27
CA LYS A 94 18.31 16.97 5.77
C LYS A 94 16.78 17.21 5.68
N PRO A 95 16.00 16.34 5.00
CA PRO A 95 14.55 16.51 4.84
C PRO A 95 13.78 16.23 6.13
N ARG A 96 12.55 16.78 6.27
CA ARG A 96 11.53 16.20 7.10
C ARG A 96 10.86 15.09 6.29
N ILE A 97 10.65 13.94 6.92
CA ILE A 97 10.08 12.78 6.26
C ILE A 97 8.83 12.32 7.01
N ALA A 98 7.69 12.29 6.34
CA ALA A 98 6.53 11.56 6.81
C ALA A 98 6.52 10.16 6.19
N VAL A 99 6.22 9.16 6.99
CA VAL A 99 6.05 7.77 6.51
C VAL A 99 4.64 7.32 6.80
N CYS A 100 4.00 6.79 5.78
CA CYS A 100 2.72 6.14 5.92
C CYS A 100 2.89 4.78 6.58
N VAL A 101 2.04 4.47 7.54
CA VAL A 101 2.04 3.22 8.29
C VAL A 101 0.61 2.72 8.50
N PRO A 102 0.39 1.40 8.62
CA PRO A 102 -0.91 0.86 8.98
C PRO A 102 -1.44 1.45 10.29
N ALA A 103 -2.75 1.67 10.36
CA ALA A 103 -3.39 2.27 11.54
C ALA A 103 -3.20 1.45 12.84
N GLN A 104 -2.85 0.17 12.73
CA GLN A 104 -2.64 -0.76 13.84
C GLN A 104 -1.17 -1.21 13.97
N ILE A 105 -0.21 -0.43 13.46
CA ILE A 105 1.22 -0.74 13.57
C ILE A 105 1.64 -0.89 15.03
N THR A 106 2.43 -1.90 15.33
CA THR A 106 3.01 -2.09 16.67
C THR A 106 4.10 -1.05 16.96
N GLY A 107 4.38 -0.79 18.25
CA GLY A 107 5.45 0.12 18.64
C GLY A 107 6.81 -0.30 18.10
N VAL A 108 7.12 -1.59 18.10
CA VAL A 108 8.40 -2.14 17.60
C VAL A 108 8.56 -1.92 16.09
N GLU A 109 7.50 -2.17 15.32
CA GLU A 109 7.52 -1.93 13.87
C GLU A 109 7.65 -0.44 13.56
N ALA A 110 6.93 0.42 14.30
CA ALA A 110 7.03 1.86 14.15
C ALA A 110 8.46 2.37 14.43
N ASP A 111 9.09 1.89 15.50
CA ASP A 111 10.47 2.24 15.86
C ASP A 111 11.45 1.78 14.77
N ALA A 112 11.28 0.58 14.21
CA ALA A 112 12.12 0.09 13.12
C ALA A 112 12.02 0.95 11.85
N VAL A 113 10.80 1.41 11.50
CA VAL A 113 10.59 2.34 10.38
C VAL A 113 11.30 3.67 10.67
N VAL A 114 11.13 4.21 11.87
CA VAL A 114 11.76 5.48 12.28
C VAL A 114 13.28 5.38 12.23
N GLU A 115 13.88 4.31 12.78
CA GLU A 115 15.32 4.07 12.72
C GLU A 115 15.85 4.02 11.29
N SER A 116 15.15 3.29 10.40
CA SER A 116 15.53 3.19 8.98
C SER A 116 15.54 4.56 8.29
N VAL A 117 14.51 5.37 8.54
CA VAL A 117 14.35 6.70 7.93
C VAL A 117 15.36 7.70 8.52
N MET A 118 15.63 7.63 9.84
CA MET A 118 16.69 8.42 10.47
C MET A 118 18.06 8.04 9.94
N GLY A 119 18.33 6.73 9.78
CA GLY A 119 19.56 6.22 9.15
C GLY A 119 19.75 6.68 7.71
N ALA A 120 18.67 6.90 6.97
CA ALA A 120 18.70 7.50 5.63
C ALA A 120 18.99 9.02 5.64
N GLY A 121 19.13 9.65 6.81
CA GLY A 121 19.54 11.05 6.96
C GLY A 121 18.38 12.03 7.13
N ALA A 122 17.21 11.60 7.57
CA ALA A 122 16.11 12.49 7.91
C ALA A 122 16.48 13.47 9.04
N LYS A 123 15.97 14.70 8.98
CA LYS A 123 16.03 15.67 10.08
C LYS A 123 14.98 15.39 11.14
N GLN A 124 13.77 15.06 10.71
CA GLN A 124 12.62 14.72 11.53
C GLN A 124 11.82 13.64 10.84
N VAL A 125 11.20 12.76 11.61
CA VAL A 125 10.35 11.69 11.12
C VAL A 125 8.95 11.81 11.71
N PHE A 126 7.96 11.78 10.84
CA PHE A 126 6.55 11.76 11.22
C PHE A 126 5.93 10.45 10.74
N LEU A 127 5.00 9.91 11.51
CA LEU A 127 4.19 8.78 11.10
C LEU A 127 2.76 9.25 10.85
N VAL A 128 2.18 8.77 9.77
CA VAL A 128 0.79 9.05 9.39
C VAL A 128 0.06 7.73 9.09
N ASP A 129 -1.16 7.60 9.59
CA ASP A 129 -2.00 6.42 9.34
C ASP A 129 -2.41 6.37 7.86
N GLU A 130 -2.33 5.19 7.22
CA GLU A 130 -2.69 4.97 5.81
C GLU A 130 -4.04 5.57 5.41
N PRO A 131 -5.16 5.32 6.13
CA PRO A 131 -6.44 5.88 5.72
C PRO A 131 -6.51 7.40 5.84
N VAL A 132 -5.77 8.01 6.78
CA VAL A 132 -5.68 9.48 6.90
C VAL A 132 -4.89 10.05 5.73
N ALA A 133 -3.78 9.43 5.39
CA ALA A 133 -3.00 9.80 4.21
C ALA A 133 -3.80 9.61 2.92
N ALA A 134 -4.50 8.47 2.76
CA ALA A 134 -5.35 8.21 1.61
C ALA A 134 -6.42 9.30 1.42
N ALA A 135 -7.11 9.68 2.50
CA ALA A 135 -8.13 10.71 2.49
C ALA A 135 -7.58 12.10 2.13
N LEU A 136 -6.44 12.50 2.72
CA LEU A 136 -5.74 13.76 2.37
C LEU A 136 -5.33 13.79 0.91
N GLY A 137 -4.70 12.72 0.42
CA GLY A 137 -4.21 12.65 -0.95
C GLY A 137 -5.31 12.56 -1.99
N ALA A 138 -6.48 12.05 -1.63
CA ALA A 138 -7.69 12.06 -2.44
C ALA A 138 -8.43 13.41 -2.42
N GLY A 139 -8.02 14.35 -1.56
CA GLY A 139 -8.60 15.69 -1.46
C GLY A 139 -9.89 15.75 -0.64
N LEU A 140 -10.14 14.76 0.22
CA LEU A 140 -11.32 14.81 1.12
C LEU A 140 -11.16 15.94 2.15
N GLN A 141 -12.28 16.60 2.49
CA GLN A 141 -12.33 17.71 3.46
C GLN A 141 -12.39 17.18 4.90
N ILE A 142 -11.36 16.42 5.30
CA ILE A 142 -11.34 15.68 6.58
C ILE A 142 -11.30 16.59 7.83
N ARG A 143 -11.08 17.89 7.68
CA ARG A 143 -11.06 18.86 8.79
C ARG A 143 -12.45 19.26 9.26
N GLU A 144 -13.42 19.17 8.38
CA GLU A 144 -14.80 19.54 8.66
C GLU A 144 -15.44 18.59 9.69
N PRO A 145 -16.44 19.05 10.46
CA PRO A 145 -17.23 18.21 11.35
C PRO A 145 -18.24 17.38 10.54
N HIS A 146 -17.74 16.64 9.57
CA HIS A 146 -18.47 15.80 8.62
C HIS A 146 -17.78 14.44 8.48
N GLY A 147 -18.56 13.37 8.45
CA GLY A 147 -18.04 12.01 8.32
C GLY A 147 -17.63 11.71 6.88
N CYS A 148 -16.35 11.41 6.65
CA CYS A 148 -15.83 10.93 5.38
C CYS A 148 -15.38 9.47 5.52
N MET A 149 -15.79 8.58 4.63
CA MET A 149 -15.31 7.19 4.62
C MET A 149 -14.38 6.94 3.46
N VAL A 150 -13.21 6.38 3.76
CA VAL A 150 -12.22 5.93 2.77
C VAL A 150 -11.97 4.43 2.94
N VAL A 151 -11.80 3.76 1.82
CA VAL A 151 -11.37 2.35 1.73
C VAL A 151 -10.15 2.32 0.83
N ASP A 152 -8.98 2.17 1.44
CA ASP A 152 -7.72 2.05 0.72
C ASP A 152 -7.40 0.57 0.47
N ILE A 153 -7.41 0.16 -0.78
CA ILE A 153 -7.17 -1.23 -1.19
C ILE A 153 -5.79 -1.32 -1.79
N GLY A 154 -4.82 -1.63 -0.96
CA GLY A 154 -3.41 -1.71 -1.34
C GLY A 154 -3.02 -3.02 -2.01
N GLY A 155 -1.73 -3.38 -1.87
CA GLY A 155 -1.21 -4.67 -2.31
C GLY A 155 -1.40 -5.78 -1.26
N GLY A 156 -1.15 -5.49 0.02
CA GLY A 156 -1.17 -6.44 1.12
C GLY A 156 -2.42 -6.36 2.00
N SER A 157 -2.88 -5.16 2.31
CA SER A 157 -4.02 -4.87 3.18
C SER A 157 -5.05 -3.99 2.51
N THR A 158 -6.26 -4.04 3.03
CA THR A 158 -7.31 -3.05 2.80
C THR A 158 -7.58 -2.33 4.10
N ASP A 159 -7.34 -1.02 4.12
CA ASP A 159 -7.50 -0.15 5.26
C ASP A 159 -8.75 0.72 5.10
N ILE A 160 -9.64 0.61 6.07
CA ILE A 160 -10.98 1.19 6.02
C ILE A 160 -11.10 2.16 7.20
N ALA A 161 -11.50 3.41 6.96
CA ALA A 161 -11.75 4.34 8.06
C ALA A 161 -12.86 5.33 7.77
N VAL A 162 -13.54 5.73 8.84
CA VAL A 162 -14.35 6.94 8.90
C VAL A 162 -13.55 8.02 9.65
N ILE A 163 -13.41 9.17 9.00
CA ILE A 163 -12.60 10.30 9.45
C ILE A 163 -13.50 11.52 9.60
N SER A 164 -13.30 12.30 10.65
CA SER A 164 -13.97 13.57 10.89
C SER A 164 -13.09 14.46 11.76
N MET A 165 -13.18 15.78 11.60
CA MET A 165 -12.45 16.79 12.39
C MET A 165 -10.93 16.52 12.46
N GLY A 166 -10.34 16.10 11.35
CA GLY A 166 -8.91 15.79 11.24
C GLY A 166 -8.47 14.53 11.96
N GLY A 167 -9.36 13.66 12.40
CA GLY A 167 -9.04 12.46 13.14
C GLY A 167 -9.82 11.23 12.69
N ARG A 168 -9.23 10.07 12.92
CA ARG A 168 -9.86 8.78 12.69
C ARG A 168 -10.89 8.49 13.78
N VAL A 169 -12.16 8.30 13.40
CA VAL A 169 -13.27 7.97 14.31
C VAL A 169 -13.39 6.45 14.47
N LYS A 170 -13.43 5.72 13.37
CA LYS A 170 -13.48 4.25 13.31
C LYS A 170 -12.56 3.77 12.21
N ALA A 171 -11.93 2.62 12.41
CA ALA A 171 -11.14 1.97 11.38
C ALA A 171 -11.10 0.46 11.55
N ALA A 172 -10.84 -0.22 10.45
CA ALA A 172 -10.48 -1.63 10.39
C ALA A 172 -9.41 -1.84 9.30
N SER A 173 -8.60 -2.88 9.46
CA SER A 173 -7.67 -3.35 8.44
C SER A 173 -7.91 -4.84 8.21
N VAL A 174 -7.92 -5.27 6.95
CA VAL A 174 -8.07 -6.67 6.58
C VAL A 174 -6.97 -7.11 5.61
N PRO A 175 -6.39 -8.31 5.74
CA PRO A 175 -5.32 -8.81 4.88
C PRO A 175 -5.90 -9.38 3.57
N VAL A 176 -6.81 -8.63 2.95
CA VAL A 176 -7.43 -8.94 1.64
C VAL A 176 -7.24 -7.75 0.75
N ALA A 177 -6.31 -7.86 -0.21
CA ALA A 177 -5.96 -6.79 -1.14
C ALA A 177 -5.37 -7.39 -2.44
N GLY A 178 -4.68 -6.61 -3.24
CA GLY A 178 -4.20 -7.01 -4.57
C GLY A 178 -3.50 -8.36 -4.62
N ASN A 179 -2.59 -8.63 -3.67
CA ASN A 179 -1.84 -9.89 -3.61
C ASN A 179 -2.72 -11.10 -3.21
N ALA A 180 -3.78 -10.88 -2.42
CA ALA A 180 -4.73 -11.93 -2.07
C ALA A 180 -5.53 -12.36 -3.29
N PHE A 181 -5.96 -11.41 -4.12
CA PHE A 181 -6.61 -11.72 -5.40
C PHE A 181 -5.67 -12.48 -6.34
N ASP A 182 -4.39 -12.10 -6.44
CA ASP A 182 -3.43 -12.81 -7.28
C ASP A 182 -3.24 -14.26 -6.84
N ARG A 183 -3.08 -14.49 -5.53
CA ARG A 183 -2.97 -15.86 -4.97
C ARG A 183 -4.22 -16.68 -5.22
N CYS A 184 -5.39 -16.10 -4.99
CA CYS A 184 -6.68 -16.76 -5.20
C CYS A 184 -6.88 -17.15 -6.67
N ILE A 185 -6.58 -16.25 -7.61
CA ILE A 185 -6.65 -16.52 -9.05
C ILE A 185 -5.66 -17.63 -9.44
N ALA A 186 -4.41 -17.58 -8.97
CA ALA A 186 -3.42 -18.63 -9.28
C ALA A 186 -3.87 -19.99 -8.78
N GLN A 187 -4.36 -20.08 -7.54
CA GLN A 187 -4.87 -21.29 -6.95
C GLN A 187 -6.09 -21.83 -7.72
N TYR A 188 -7.06 -20.97 -8.01
CA TYR A 188 -8.25 -21.36 -8.75
C TYR A 188 -7.95 -21.88 -10.16
N VAL A 189 -7.02 -21.22 -10.88
CA VAL A 189 -6.56 -21.68 -12.20
C VAL A 189 -5.89 -23.05 -12.10
N GLN A 190 -5.08 -23.26 -11.06
CA GLN A 190 -4.44 -24.55 -10.82
C GLN A 190 -5.46 -25.65 -10.51
N GLU A 191 -6.43 -25.39 -9.63
CA GLU A 191 -7.43 -26.38 -9.22
C GLU A 191 -8.40 -26.73 -10.34
N LYS A 192 -8.90 -25.72 -11.07
CA LYS A 192 -9.95 -25.90 -12.08
C LYS A 192 -9.41 -26.34 -13.44
N PHE A 193 -8.28 -25.80 -13.86
CA PHE A 193 -7.72 -26.03 -15.20
C PHE A 193 -6.44 -26.87 -15.17
N GLN A 194 -5.98 -27.32 -13.99
CA GLN A 194 -4.80 -28.14 -13.80
C GLN A 194 -3.52 -27.51 -14.40
N ILE A 195 -3.43 -26.16 -14.34
CA ILE A 195 -2.27 -25.40 -14.83
C ILE A 195 -1.73 -24.51 -13.70
N ALA A 196 -0.49 -24.74 -13.31
CA ALA A 196 0.24 -23.86 -12.40
C ALA A 196 0.76 -22.65 -13.17
N ILE A 197 0.34 -21.44 -12.76
CA ILE A 197 0.79 -20.15 -13.32
C ILE A 197 1.64 -19.39 -12.31
N GLY A 198 2.56 -18.57 -12.83
CA GLY A 198 3.40 -17.71 -12.00
C GLY A 198 2.67 -16.45 -11.48
N PRO A 199 3.23 -15.80 -10.45
CA PRO A 199 2.59 -14.63 -9.81
C PRO A 199 2.36 -13.46 -10.77
N LEU A 200 3.28 -13.21 -11.70
CA LEU A 200 3.11 -12.14 -12.71
C LEU A 200 1.96 -12.44 -13.68
N THR A 201 1.73 -13.71 -14.00
CA THR A 201 0.60 -14.13 -14.84
C THR A 201 -0.72 -13.99 -14.08
N ALA A 202 -0.75 -14.33 -12.80
CA ALA A 202 -1.93 -14.15 -11.95
C ALA A 202 -2.29 -12.66 -11.81
N GLU A 203 -1.32 -11.79 -11.59
CA GLU A 203 -1.52 -10.35 -11.56
C GLU A 203 -2.06 -9.80 -12.90
N ALA A 204 -1.51 -10.30 -14.02
CA ALA A 204 -2.01 -9.94 -15.35
C ALA A 204 -3.47 -10.36 -15.55
N LEU A 205 -3.85 -11.57 -15.13
CA LEU A 205 -5.24 -12.06 -15.15
C LEU A 205 -6.15 -11.16 -14.30
N LYS A 206 -5.73 -10.81 -13.08
CA LYS A 206 -6.48 -9.87 -12.22
C LYS A 206 -6.75 -8.55 -12.93
N LYS A 207 -5.73 -7.96 -13.54
CA LYS A 207 -5.84 -6.64 -14.18
C LYS A 207 -6.63 -6.66 -15.48
N GLN A 208 -6.51 -7.71 -16.28
CA GLN A 208 -7.06 -7.76 -17.64
C GLN A 208 -8.39 -8.49 -17.74
N VAL A 209 -8.61 -9.52 -16.92
CA VAL A 209 -9.71 -10.46 -17.07
C VAL A 209 -10.67 -10.43 -15.89
N ALA A 210 -10.18 -10.28 -14.65
CA ALA A 210 -11.02 -10.39 -13.47
C ALA A 210 -12.05 -9.24 -13.36
N CYS A 211 -13.24 -9.59 -12.83
CA CYS A 211 -14.34 -8.67 -12.54
C CYS A 211 -15.14 -9.17 -11.34
N CYS A 212 -15.55 -8.27 -10.44
CA CYS A 212 -16.34 -8.59 -9.24
C CYS A 212 -17.84 -8.74 -9.51
N THR A 213 -18.34 -8.24 -10.65
CA THR A 213 -19.77 -8.27 -11.00
C THR A 213 -20.00 -9.01 -12.30
N LYS A 214 -21.18 -9.64 -12.43
CA LYS A 214 -21.67 -10.15 -13.71
C LYS A 214 -22.04 -8.97 -14.59
N SER A 215 -21.05 -8.45 -15.32
CA SER A 215 -21.22 -7.34 -16.24
C SER A 215 -21.16 -7.82 -17.68
N GLU A 216 -21.46 -6.94 -18.63
CA GLU A 216 -21.26 -7.19 -20.06
C GLU A 216 -19.77 -7.28 -20.46
N PHE A 217 -18.86 -6.97 -19.52
CA PHE A 217 -17.44 -7.11 -19.76
C PHE A 217 -17.03 -8.58 -19.79
N GLU A 218 -16.49 -8.99 -20.91
CA GLU A 218 -15.93 -10.32 -21.12
C GLU A 218 -14.47 -10.21 -21.55
N GLY A 219 -13.58 -10.21 -20.58
CA GLY A 219 -12.14 -10.28 -20.83
C GLY A 219 -11.68 -11.71 -21.13
N VAL A 220 -10.64 -11.83 -21.91
CA VAL A 220 -10.03 -13.12 -22.29
C VAL A 220 -8.51 -13.01 -22.28
N MET A 221 -7.83 -14.03 -21.80
CA MET A 221 -6.36 -14.10 -21.80
C MET A 221 -5.88 -15.55 -21.94
N GLU A 222 -4.94 -15.80 -22.87
CA GLU A 222 -4.19 -17.06 -22.89
C GLU A 222 -3.11 -17.04 -21.80
N VAL A 223 -3.15 -18.01 -20.91
CA VAL A 223 -2.11 -18.22 -19.88
C VAL A 223 -1.21 -19.36 -20.29
N ARG A 224 0.05 -19.28 -19.86
CA ARG A 224 1.07 -20.31 -20.04
C ARG A 224 1.62 -20.70 -18.68
N GLY A 225 1.77 -22.00 -18.46
CA GLY A 225 2.24 -22.55 -17.21
C GLY A 225 2.67 -24.01 -17.36
N HIS A 226 2.72 -24.71 -16.25
CA HIS A 226 2.94 -26.15 -16.22
C HIS A 226 1.63 -26.89 -15.95
N SER A 227 1.36 -27.94 -16.75
CA SER A 227 0.27 -28.87 -16.43
C SER A 227 0.59 -29.58 -15.11
N TRP A 228 -0.37 -29.55 -14.18
CA TRP A 228 -0.25 -30.21 -12.89
C TRP A 228 -0.25 -31.75 -13.02
N GLU A 229 -0.91 -32.29 -14.06
CA GLU A 229 -0.99 -33.72 -14.31
C GLU A 229 0.27 -34.29 -14.98
N THR A 230 0.77 -33.61 -16.02
CA THR A 230 1.86 -34.12 -16.86
C THR A 230 3.22 -33.50 -16.56
N ASN A 231 3.25 -32.42 -15.80
CA ASN A 231 4.43 -31.58 -15.52
C ASN A 231 5.11 -31.02 -16.79
N LEU A 232 4.36 -30.94 -17.89
CA LEU A 232 4.82 -30.37 -19.16
C LEU A 232 4.27 -28.95 -19.36
N PRO A 233 4.93 -28.11 -20.19
CA PRO A 233 4.40 -26.82 -20.57
C PRO A 233 2.99 -26.93 -21.15
N ALA A 234 2.07 -26.12 -20.66
CA ALA A 234 0.67 -26.12 -21.08
C ALA A 234 0.16 -24.69 -21.30
N ARG A 235 -0.93 -24.58 -22.05
CA ARG A 235 -1.63 -23.32 -22.31
C ARG A 235 -3.13 -23.51 -22.05
N HIS A 236 -3.75 -22.44 -21.59
CA HIS A 236 -5.20 -22.40 -21.43
C HIS A 236 -5.73 -20.98 -21.67
N VAL A 237 -6.99 -20.87 -22.10
CA VAL A 237 -7.64 -19.57 -22.29
C VAL A 237 -8.60 -19.35 -21.12
N ILE A 238 -8.40 -18.27 -20.38
CA ILE A 238 -9.18 -17.88 -19.21
C ILE A 238 -10.10 -16.72 -19.61
N TYR A 239 -11.36 -16.80 -19.22
CA TYR A 239 -12.39 -15.79 -19.45
C TYR A 239 -12.82 -15.14 -18.12
N THR A 240 -13.43 -13.96 -18.18
CA THR A 240 -13.95 -13.26 -16.98
C THR A 240 -14.89 -14.14 -16.16
N ARG A 241 -15.79 -14.88 -16.82
CA ARG A 241 -16.74 -15.78 -16.14
C ARG A 241 -16.06 -16.89 -15.33
N ASP A 242 -14.86 -17.27 -15.71
CA ASP A 242 -14.09 -18.30 -14.99
C ASP A 242 -13.57 -17.80 -13.66
N LEU A 243 -13.28 -16.49 -13.54
CA LEU A 243 -12.68 -15.87 -12.36
C LEU A 243 -13.70 -15.17 -11.45
N TYR A 244 -14.97 -15.12 -11.86
CA TYR A 244 -16.00 -14.39 -11.13
C TYR A 244 -16.16 -14.87 -9.68
N GLU A 245 -16.33 -16.17 -9.48
CA GLU A 245 -16.58 -16.77 -8.16
C GLU A 245 -15.43 -16.50 -7.16
N PRO A 246 -14.16 -16.85 -7.46
CA PRO A 246 -13.05 -16.63 -6.52
C PRO A 246 -12.78 -15.15 -6.23
N VAL A 247 -13.02 -14.26 -7.19
CA VAL A 247 -12.83 -12.83 -7.02
C VAL A 247 -13.92 -12.22 -6.15
N GLN A 248 -15.19 -12.64 -6.34
CA GLN A 248 -16.31 -12.17 -5.55
C GLN A 248 -16.21 -12.60 -4.08
N GLU A 249 -15.71 -13.81 -3.81
CA GLU A 249 -15.48 -14.28 -2.45
C GLU A 249 -14.58 -13.32 -1.65
N LEU A 250 -13.45 -12.90 -2.24
CA LEU A 250 -12.56 -11.95 -1.60
C LEU A 250 -13.17 -10.54 -1.49
N ALA A 251 -13.88 -10.09 -2.51
CA ALA A 251 -14.59 -8.80 -2.48
C ALA A 251 -15.64 -8.75 -1.37
N SER A 252 -16.34 -9.87 -1.10
CA SER A 252 -17.33 -9.96 -0.03
C SER A 252 -16.71 -9.76 1.37
N ARG A 253 -15.46 -10.18 1.57
CA ARG A 253 -14.74 -9.98 2.84
C ARG A 253 -14.40 -8.51 3.05
N ILE A 254 -14.03 -7.78 1.98
CA ILE A 254 -13.82 -6.33 2.03
C ILE A 254 -15.14 -5.63 2.36
N ALA A 255 -16.23 -6.00 1.67
CA ALA A 255 -17.56 -5.44 1.91
C ALA A 255 -18.03 -5.65 3.35
N ALA A 256 -17.87 -6.86 3.88
CA ALA A 256 -18.24 -7.17 5.26
C ALA A 256 -17.47 -6.31 6.28
N SER A 257 -16.17 -6.09 6.06
CA SER A 257 -15.36 -5.23 6.92
C SER A 257 -15.76 -3.75 6.83
N ALA A 258 -16.03 -3.26 5.61
CA ALA A 258 -16.50 -1.89 5.40
C ALA A 258 -17.87 -1.66 6.08
N ARG A 259 -18.78 -2.63 5.98
CA ARG A 259 -20.07 -2.61 6.67
C ARG A 259 -19.89 -2.56 8.19
N ALA A 260 -19.03 -3.40 8.76
CA ALA A 260 -18.77 -3.40 10.21
C ALA A 260 -18.21 -2.05 10.71
N VAL A 261 -17.39 -1.37 9.92
CA VAL A 261 -16.92 -0.01 10.23
C VAL A 261 -18.10 0.97 10.23
N LEU A 262 -18.96 0.95 9.22
CA LEU A 262 -20.17 1.81 9.16
C LEU A 262 -21.11 1.55 10.32
N GLU A 263 -21.41 0.30 10.64
CA GLU A 263 -22.31 -0.09 11.74
C GLU A 263 -21.79 0.35 13.11
N SER A 264 -20.46 0.42 13.28
CA SER A 264 -19.84 0.89 14.52
C SER A 264 -19.60 2.40 14.58
N THR A 265 -19.91 3.13 13.50
CA THR A 265 -19.75 4.59 13.39
C THR A 265 -20.92 5.30 14.07
N PRO A 266 -20.67 6.43 14.78
CA PRO A 266 -21.75 7.24 15.34
C PRO A 266 -22.82 7.61 14.30
N PRO A 267 -24.11 7.62 14.67
CA PRO A 267 -25.21 7.78 13.72
C PRO A 267 -25.13 9.03 12.83
N GLU A 268 -24.70 10.16 13.36
CA GLU A 268 -24.58 11.43 12.62
C GLU A 268 -23.51 11.29 11.52
N LEU A 269 -22.35 10.71 11.84
CA LEU A 269 -21.28 10.51 10.88
C LEU A 269 -21.61 9.39 9.86
N ALA A 270 -22.36 8.38 10.26
CA ALA A 270 -22.88 7.37 9.35
C ALA A 270 -23.90 7.96 8.36
N ALA A 271 -24.73 8.89 8.80
CA ALA A 271 -25.64 9.65 7.94
C ALA A 271 -24.88 10.53 6.93
N ASP A 272 -23.79 11.17 7.38
CA ASP A 272 -22.90 11.92 6.48
C ASP A 272 -22.33 11.02 5.38
N VAL A 273 -21.80 9.84 5.75
CA VAL A 273 -21.26 8.86 4.79
C VAL A 273 -22.36 8.36 3.85
N SER A 274 -23.58 8.13 4.35
CA SER A 274 -24.72 7.74 3.51
C SER A 274 -25.03 8.79 2.44
N SER A 275 -24.79 10.05 2.72
CA SER A 275 -25.06 11.19 1.82
C SER A 275 -23.90 11.48 0.88
N SER A 276 -22.65 11.38 1.37
CA SER A 276 -21.43 11.72 0.62
C SER A 276 -20.81 10.52 -0.12
N GLY A 277 -21.17 9.30 0.28
CA GLY A 277 -20.63 8.07 -0.26
C GLY A 277 -19.29 7.64 0.36
N VAL A 278 -18.74 6.59 -0.20
CA VAL A 278 -17.45 5.98 0.17
C VAL A 278 -16.44 6.22 -0.96
N LEU A 279 -15.24 6.63 -0.61
CA LEU A 279 -14.16 6.82 -1.57
C LEU A 279 -13.17 5.65 -1.53
N LEU A 280 -12.94 5.03 -2.69
CA LEU A 280 -11.93 3.98 -2.84
C LEU A 280 -10.60 4.57 -3.30
N THR A 281 -9.52 4.13 -2.66
CA THR A 281 -8.13 4.44 -3.00
C THR A 281 -7.30 3.16 -3.12
N GLY A 282 -6.02 3.29 -3.46
CA GLY A 282 -5.13 2.17 -3.67
C GLY A 282 -5.32 1.44 -5.01
N GLY A 283 -4.33 0.64 -5.38
CA GLY A 283 -4.32 -0.05 -6.67
C GLY A 283 -5.38 -1.14 -6.81
N GLY A 284 -5.81 -1.74 -5.70
CA GLY A 284 -6.88 -2.74 -5.68
C GLY A 284 -8.26 -2.17 -6.01
N SER A 285 -8.49 -0.87 -5.79
CA SER A 285 -9.74 -0.18 -6.15
C SER A 285 -10.04 -0.22 -7.65
N LEU A 286 -9.00 -0.41 -8.48
CA LEU A 286 -9.11 -0.51 -9.93
C LEU A 286 -9.61 -1.89 -10.42
N LEU A 287 -9.82 -2.85 -9.52
CA LEU A 287 -10.41 -4.13 -9.89
C LEU A 287 -11.83 -3.91 -10.43
N ARG A 288 -12.07 -4.39 -11.64
CA ARG A 288 -13.33 -4.13 -12.34
C ARG A 288 -14.53 -4.62 -11.54
N GLY A 289 -15.56 -3.78 -11.50
CA GLY A 289 -16.81 -4.08 -10.81
C GLY A 289 -16.73 -3.98 -9.28
N LEU A 290 -15.55 -3.75 -8.68
CA LEU A 290 -15.41 -3.70 -7.23
C LEU A 290 -16.20 -2.54 -6.61
N ALA A 291 -16.11 -1.34 -7.18
CA ALA A 291 -16.86 -0.18 -6.69
C ALA A 291 -18.39 -0.43 -6.75
N SER A 292 -18.88 -0.95 -7.87
CA SER A 292 -20.30 -1.29 -8.03
C SER A 292 -20.74 -2.42 -7.08
N TYR A 293 -19.85 -3.40 -6.86
CA TYR A 293 -20.12 -4.48 -5.90
C TYR A 293 -20.24 -3.93 -4.48
N LEU A 294 -19.29 -3.09 -4.06
CA LEU A 294 -19.31 -2.47 -2.73
C LEU A 294 -20.51 -1.53 -2.55
N ALA A 295 -20.90 -0.76 -3.58
CA ALA A 295 -22.09 0.08 -3.53
C ALA A 295 -23.37 -0.75 -3.30
N GLY A 296 -23.49 -1.87 -3.97
CA GLY A 296 -24.62 -2.80 -3.76
C GLY A 296 -24.65 -3.41 -2.36
N GLU A 297 -23.47 -3.76 -1.82
CA GLU A 297 -23.35 -4.37 -0.50
C GLU A 297 -23.53 -3.38 0.65
N LEU A 298 -23.06 -2.13 0.49
CA LEU A 298 -23.10 -1.11 1.54
C LEU A 298 -24.36 -0.24 1.47
N HIS A 299 -25.10 -0.28 0.36
CA HIS A 299 -26.26 0.59 0.07
C HIS A 299 -25.93 2.08 0.14
N VAL A 300 -24.71 2.47 -0.26
CA VAL A 300 -24.24 3.84 -0.40
C VAL A 300 -23.48 4.01 -1.70
N ASP A 301 -23.36 5.22 -2.18
CA ASP A 301 -22.55 5.49 -3.37
C ASP A 301 -21.08 5.20 -3.09
N VAL A 302 -20.41 4.58 -4.06
CA VAL A 302 -18.98 4.24 -3.98
C VAL A 302 -18.27 4.78 -5.21
N ALA A 303 -17.30 5.65 -5.00
CA ALA A 303 -16.50 6.25 -6.08
C ALA A 303 -15.02 5.85 -5.94
N ILE A 304 -14.33 5.79 -7.06
CA ILE A 304 -12.87 5.60 -7.09
C ILE A 304 -12.22 6.98 -7.18
N ALA A 305 -11.19 7.23 -6.39
CA ALA A 305 -10.42 8.47 -6.45
C ALA A 305 -9.82 8.68 -7.86
N PRO A 306 -9.67 9.92 -8.34
CA PRO A 306 -9.14 10.18 -9.68
C PRO A 306 -7.76 9.59 -9.96
N ASP A 307 -6.92 9.50 -8.91
CA ASP A 307 -5.57 8.92 -8.99
C ASP A 307 -5.33 8.00 -7.79
N PRO A 308 -6.02 6.84 -7.73
CA PRO A 308 -6.08 6.01 -6.54
C PRO A 308 -4.74 5.40 -6.15
N LEU A 309 -3.85 5.17 -7.12
CA LEU A 309 -2.51 4.61 -6.91
C LEU A 309 -1.56 5.54 -6.14
N ASN A 310 -1.84 6.84 -6.12
CA ASN A 310 -0.95 7.86 -5.59
C ASN A 310 -1.54 8.60 -4.38
N CYS A 311 -2.78 8.30 -3.98
CA CYS A 311 -3.46 8.99 -2.88
C CYS A 311 -2.65 8.91 -1.59
N VAL A 312 -2.23 7.71 -1.17
CA VAL A 312 -1.48 7.52 0.07
C VAL A 312 -0.17 8.31 0.06
N ALA A 313 0.65 8.16 -0.98
CA ALA A 313 1.93 8.87 -1.08
C ALA A 313 1.77 10.40 -1.09
N ARG A 314 0.80 10.91 -1.85
CA ARG A 314 0.49 12.36 -1.91
C ARG A 314 0.01 12.87 -0.57
N GLY A 315 -0.94 12.16 0.07
CA GLY A 315 -1.45 12.54 1.37
C GLY A 315 -0.40 12.48 2.47
N THR A 316 0.52 11.51 2.40
CA THR A 316 1.68 11.44 3.30
C THR A 316 2.56 12.69 3.17
N ALA A 317 2.81 13.18 1.96
CA ALA A 317 3.56 14.43 1.77
C ALA A 317 2.77 15.65 2.29
N ILE A 318 1.47 15.73 1.99
CA ILE A 318 0.57 16.81 2.45
C ILE A 318 0.48 16.84 3.99
N SER A 319 0.55 15.68 4.67
CA SER A 319 0.46 15.62 6.13
C SER A 319 1.52 16.44 6.85
N LEU A 320 2.68 16.71 6.23
CA LEU A 320 3.74 17.53 6.81
C LEU A 320 3.38 19.02 6.94
N SER A 321 2.55 19.54 6.05
CA SER A 321 2.00 20.91 6.13
C SER A 321 0.71 20.98 6.94
N GLU A 322 -0.10 19.94 6.87
CA GLU A 322 -1.42 19.81 7.47
C GLU A 322 -1.41 19.25 8.91
N GLY A 323 -0.29 18.69 9.37
CA GLY A 323 -0.18 17.94 10.63
C GLY A 323 -0.73 18.66 11.87
N ARG A 324 -0.68 20.00 11.90
CA ARG A 324 -1.26 20.80 12.99
C ARG A 324 -2.80 20.72 13.09
N TYR A 325 -3.46 20.28 12.03
CA TYR A 325 -4.92 20.12 11.98
C TYR A 325 -5.36 18.67 12.14
N LEU A 326 -4.40 17.73 12.18
CA LEU A 326 -4.66 16.31 12.36
C LEU A 326 -4.71 15.99 13.85
N THR A 327 -5.88 15.60 14.33
CA THR A 327 -6.13 15.32 15.76
C THR A 327 -5.80 13.87 16.14
N ALA A 328 -5.80 12.96 15.18
CA ALA A 328 -5.39 11.57 15.35
C ALA A 328 -4.87 10.99 14.02
N GLY A 329 -3.96 10.00 14.13
CA GLY A 329 -3.39 9.34 12.94
C GLY A 329 -2.21 10.10 12.31
N PHE A 330 -1.65 11.12 13.02
CA PHE A 330 -0.40 11.80 12.67
C PHE A 330 0.38 12.10 13.93
N ARG A 331 1.69 11.80 13.94
CA ARG A 331 2.55 12.06 15.10
C ARG A 331 4.00 12.33 14.70
N ASP A 332 4.66 13.22 15.45
CA ASP A 332 6.12 13.34 15.44
C ASP A 332 6.71 12.10 16.16
N ALA A 333 7.46 11.32 15.42
CA ALA A 333 8.12 10.12 15.90
C ALA A 333 9.64 10.28 15.99
N THR A 334 10.15 11.51 15.84
CA THR A 334 11.59 11.81 15.92
C THR A 334 12.11 11.42 17.31
N PRO A 335 13.16 10.60 17.43
CA PRO A 335 13.71 10.18 18.72
C PRO A 335 14.14 11.38 19.59
N LYS A 336 13.79 11.38 20.90
CA LYS A 336 14.09 12.48 21.84
C LYS A 336 15.58 12.82 21.93
N ALA A 337 16.46 11.83 21.83
CA ALA A 337 17.90 12.02 21.79
C ALA A 337 18.32 12.88 20.60
N TRP A 338 17.64 12.73 19.44
CA TRP A 338 17.89 13.47 18.21
C TRP A 338 17.46 14.93 18.32
N HIS A 339 16.37 15.23 19.01
CA HIS A 339 15.94 16.61 19.27
C HIS A 339 17.00 17.43 20.03
N LYS A 340 17.71 16.81 20.99
CA LYS A 340 18.81 17.46 21.72
C LYS A 340 20.00 17.75 20.80
N CYS A 341 20.29 16.86 19.86
CA CYS A 341 21.39 17.04 18.90
C CYS A 341 21.11 18.13 17.87
N LEU A 342 19.86 18.23 17.39
CA LEU A 342 19.45 19.30 16.47
C LEU A 342 19.53 20.68 17.11
N GLN A 343 19.26 20.81 18.42
CA GLN A 343 19.41 22.05 19.17
C GLN A 343 20.90 22.46 19.37
N ASN A 344 21.81 21.48 19.43
CA ASN A 344 23.23 21.70 19.71
C ASN A 344 24.12 21.63 18.47
N ASN A 345 23.58 21.50 17.25
CA ASN A 345 24.34 21.34 15.99
C ASN A 345 25.36 20.17 16.01
N HIS A 346 25.14 19.14 16.83
CA HIS A 346 26.00 17.96 16.91
C HIS A 346 25.32 16.74 16.30
N ASP A 347 26.00 16.05 15.39
CA ASP A 347 25.57 14.76 14.83
C ASP A 347 25.96 13.64 15.81
N PRO A 348 25.01 12.85 16.38
CA PRO A 348 25.33 11.80 17.33
C PRO A 348 26.05 10.59 16.72
N PHE A 349 26.16 10.50 15.38
CA PHE A 349 26.82 9.40 14.66
C PHE A 349 28.13 9.83 13.96
N ALA A 350 28.65 11.02 14.22
CA ALA A 350 29.91 11.50 13.64
C ALA A 350 31.17 10.92 14.32
N GLY A 351 31.07 9.81 15.00
CA GLY A 351 32.18 9.18 15.70
C GLY A 351 32.00 7.67 15.95
N GLU A 352 32.12 6.87 14.88
CA GLU A 352 32.66 5.49 14.93
C GLU A 352 33.22 5.15 13.55
#